data_3e49762d1b805cb78b06bff4564389e6
#
_entry.id   3e49762d1b805cb78b06bff4564389e6
#
_cell.length_a   1.000
_cell.length_b   1.000
_cell.length_c   1.000
_cell.angle_alpha   90.00
_cell.angle_beta   90.00
_cell.angle_gamma   90.00
#
_symmetry.space_group_name_H-M   'P 1'
#
loop_
_entity.id
_entity.type
_entity.pdbx_description
1 polymer ?
#
loop_
_entity_poly.entity_id
_entity_poly.type
_entity_poly.pdbx_seq_one_letter_code
_entity_poly.pdbx_strand_id
1 'polypeptide(L)'
;EVPAGGFTPGTSVTYTLTVTNEGPSPATGVIAQDKLPAGVTFVSAQGDGTYDAASGKWDLSGEVIEKDTTRTLRITVTVDASAAGSVVTNTATIEKQDQIGDKKPDNTSSVPLTAGYTIAGKLYNDADASFSASDSEAPYVGVTVALLKKDGTPVLDKDGSPVTAVTDTEGKYSFSGLPLGEYRGSVVDPTSGPLAGTKPTEAYTGRYKTSADVRIAEATGSVIDVNFGFVKPASLGDYTWMDVNRDGLQDADEPALPGVTVTLTYEDGSAVTDASGNPVAAVTTDANGKYVFENLLPGGYKVSFQAPAGYVATTSDAGDDRAADSNGASASVTLAQGQTDDTIDFGAVGTGVIGDQLFVDVNQNGGSAPDAGDKVLPGVKVTLTWTGPGGITRTYETTTDADGKYKFENLLPGDYKVEVDPTSLLAVEPLLDVLTHSPAGDVDARTVVNDATKADSTAFATAMKLTADLTLTGEDNQNLDQDWGFGISADTAIKKAITDPDEQAQESFEFTPGAKVTYTLTLTNNGPGV
;
A
#
# COMPACT_ATOMS: atom_id res chain seq x y z
N GLU A 1 53.98 4.80 5.89
CA GLU A 1 53.04 4.13 4.95
C GLU A 1 52.47 5.18 4.00
N VAL A 2 52.38 4.86 2.73
CA VAL A 2 51.71 5.69 1.74
C VAL A 2 50.21 5.43 1.94
N PRO A 3 49.38 6.47 2.21
CA PRO A 3 47.94 6.27 2.29
C PRO A 3 47.41 5.63 1.01
N ALA A 4 46.48 4.67 1.14
CA ALA A 4 45.91 3.98 -0.02
C ALA A 4 45.26 4.94 -1.06
N GLY A 5 44.94 6.17 -0.64
CA GLY A 5 44.39 7.23 -1.46
C GLY A 5 45.38 8.23 -2.03
N GLY A 6 46.69 8.05 -1.83
CA GLY A 6 47.68 9.08 -2.16
C GLY A 6 47.70 10.25 -1.16
N PHE A 7 48.37 11.30 -1.49
CA PHE A 7 48.54 12.49 -0.65
C PHE A 7 47.70 13.66 -1.19
N THR A 8 46.85 14.20 -0.36
CA THR A 8 46.09 15.40 -0.71
C THR A 8 46.99 16.64 -0.78
N PRO A 9 46.86 17.52 -1.79
CA PRO A 9 47.55 18.80 -1.83
C PRO A 9 47.39 19.60 -0.53
N GLY A 10 48.47 20.22 -0.09
CA GLY A 10 48.55 20.92 1.20
C GLY A 10 48.96 20.03 2.38
N THR A 11 48.99 18.69 2.24
CA THR A 11 49.48 17.82 3.31
C THR A 11 50.98 17.74 3.37
N SER A 12 51.50 17.52 4.59
CA SER A 12 52.95 17.32 4.78
C SER A 12 53.30 15.84 4.64
N VAL A 13 54.37 15.55 3.91
CA VAL A 13 54.93 14.21 3.68
C VAL A 13 56.40 14.23 4.08
N THR A 14 56.87 13.15 4.69
CA THR A 14 58.29 13.04 5.04
C THR A 14 58.94 11.89 4.25
N TYR A 15 59.93 12.24 3.44
CA TYR A 15 60.85 11.30 2.82
C TYR A 15 61.91 10.92 3.86
N THR A 16 62.18 9.64 4.01
CA THR A 16 63.31 9.15 4.82
C THR A 16 64.36 8.56 3.88
N LEU A 17 65.53 9.20 3.84
CA LEU A 17 66.67 8.76 3.10
C LEU A 17 67.60 8.02 4.07
N THR A 18 68.15 6.89 3.61
CA THR A 18 69.14 6.14 4.35
C THR A 18 70.32 5.83 3.45
N VAL A 19 71.52 6.06 3.98
CA VAL A 19 72.79 5.62 3.38
C VAL A 19 73.40 4.59 4.30
N THR A 20 73.60 3.36 3.81
CA THR A 20 74.15 2.25 4.55
C THR A 20 75.48 1.82 3.94
N ASN A 21 76.49 1.68 4.73
CA ASN A 21 77.79 1.12 4.27
C ASN A 21 77.79 -0.39 4.45
N GLU A 22 77.58 -1.16 3.38
CA GLU A 22 77.64 -2.63 3.38
C GLU A 22 79.05 -3.15 2.97
N GLY A 23 79.97 -2.26 2.72
CA GLY A 23 81.35 -2.61 2.33
C GLY A 23 82.18 -3.11 3.52
N PRO A 24 83.36 -3.69 3.22
CA PRO A 24 84.28 -4.17 4.25
C PRO A 24 85.07 -3.05 4.96
N SER A 25 85.11 -1.84 4.39
CA SER A 25 85.85 -0.69 4.89
C SER A 25 84.93 0.47 5.25
N PRO A 26 85.28 1.34 6.21
CA PRO A 26 84.56 2.57 6.48
C PRO A 26 84.40 3.44 5.23
N ALA A 27 83.24 4.05 5.01
CA ALA A 27 83.00 5.01 3.94
C ALA A 27 83.18 6.44 4.45
N THR A 28 83.94 7.27 3.66
CA THR A 28 84.17 8.68 3.94
C THR A 28 83.89 9.53 2.71
N GLY A 29 83.75 10.83 2.92
CA GLY A 29 83.53 11.77 1.82
C GLY A 29 82.18 11.56 1.08
N VAL A 30 81.23 10.92 1.75
CA VAL A 30 79.95 10.57 1.14
C VAL A 30 79.08 11.82 0.93
N ILE A 31 78.58 11.96 -0.29
CA ILE A 31 77.63 12.99 -0.67
C ILE A 31 76.51 12.32 -1.45
N ALA A 32 75.26 12.50 -0.99
CA ALA A 32 74.08 12.12 -1.74
C ALA A 32 73.36 13.32 -2.32
N GLN A 33 72.70 13.11 -3.44
CA GLN A 33 71.87 14.12 -4.14
C GLN A 33 70.42 13.67 -4.05
N ASP A 34 69.59 14.48 -3.44
CA ASP A 34 68.12 14.33 -3.43
C ASP A 34 67.52 15.71 -3.77
N LYS A 35 67.40 16.00 -5.06
CA LYS A 35 66.74 17.21 -5.52
C LYS A 35 65.26 16.99 -5.59
N LEU A 36 64.54 17.69 -4.73
CA LEU A 36 63.09 17.58 -4.70
C LEU A 36 62.47 17.84 -6.09
N PRO A 37 61.54 16.97 -6.53
CA PRO A 37 60.86 17.13 -7.81
C PRO A 37 59.85 18.28 -7.77
N ALA A 38 59.42 18.75 -8.93
CA ALA A 38 58.27 19.64 -9.04
C ALA A 38 57.02 18.98 -8.49
N GLY A 39 56.17 19.74 -7.79
CA GLY A 39 54.95 19.24 -7.16
C GLY A 39 55.09 19.00 -5.66
N VAL A 40 56.24 19.26 -5.09
CA VAL A 40 56.41 19.33 -3.63
C VAL A 40 57.26 20.53 -3.25
N THR A 41 56.93 21.17 -2.13
CA THR A 41 57.63 22.31 -1.57
C THR A 41 58.34 21.89 -0.27
N PHE A 42 59.65 22.21 -0.16
CA PHE A 42 60.46 21.94 1.03
C PHE A 42 59.92 22.64 2.28
N VAL A 43 59.85 21.94 3.39
CA VAL A 43 59.48 22.47 4.71
C VAL A 43 60.65 22.40 5.69
N SER A 44 61.24 21.24 5.87
CA SER A 44 62.35 21.05 6.80
C SER A 44 63.15 19.79 6.49
N ALA A 45 64.39 19.73 6.99
CA ALA A 45 65.18 18.50 7.00
C ALA A 45 65.82 18.30 8.38
N GLN A 46 65.87 17.05 8.82
CA GLN A 46 66.43 16.66 10.12
C GLN A 46 67.12 15.29 9.99
N GLY A 47 68.32 15.13 10.53
CA GLY A 47 69.04 13.88 10.52
C GLY A 47 70.55 14.08 10.59
N ASP A 48 71.27 13.08 10.08
CA ASP A 48 72.74 13.09 10.03
C ASP A 48 73.26 13.99 8.93
N GLY A 49 74.42 14.60 9.08
CA GLY A 49 75.05 15.48 8.12
C GLY A 49 74.34 16.81 7.90
N THR A 50 74.50 17.43 6.74
CA THR A 50 73.81 18.67 6.37
C THR A 50 73.09 18.54 5.04
N TYR A 51 71.87 19.10 4.95
CA TYR A 51 71.08 19.12 3.73
C TYR A 51 70.86 20.55 3.22
N ASP A 52 71.21 20.75 1.98
CA ASP A 52 70.93 22.01 1.27
C ASP A 52 69.73 21.82 0.33
N ALA A 53 68.57 22.36 0.69
CA ALA A 53 67.33 22.20 -0.07
C ALA A 53 67.37 22.83 -1.47
N ALA A 54 68.18 23.84 -1.68
CA ALA A 54 68.30 24.55 -2.99
C ALA A 54 68.99 23.66 -4.02
N SER A 55 70.07 23.01 -3.63
CA SER A 55 70.79 22.07 -4.48
C SER A 55 70.33 20.63 -4.39
N GLY A 56 69.69 20.27 -3.32
CA GLY A 56 69.31 18.86 -2.98
C GLY A 56 70.50 18.05 -2.46
N LYS A 57 71.62 18.70 -2.07
CA LYS A 57 72.83 18.03 -1.61
C LYS A 57 72.67 17.61 -0.13
N TRP A 58 72.84 16.32 0.13
CA TRP A 58 73.02 15.79 1.48
C TRP A 58 74.48 15.45 1.71
N ASP A 59 75.16 16.26 2.53
CA ASP A 59 76.58 16.19 2.78
C ASP A 59 76.90 15.46 4.06
N LEU A 60 77.47 14.28 3.91
CA LEU A 60 77.96 13.39 4.97
C LEU A 60 79.48 13.34 4.96
N SER A 61 80.20 14.25 4.20
CA SER A 61 81.66 14.19 4.02
C SER A 61 82.44 14.39 5.29
N GLY A 62 81.84 15.03 6.29
CA GLY A 62 82.42 15.19 7.63
C GLY A 62 82.28 13.97 8.57
N GLU A 63 81.59 12.92 8.10
CA GLU A 63 81.29 11.72 8.89
C GLU A 63 82.04 10.50 8.35
N VAL A 64 82.31 9.57 9.25
CA VAL A 64 82.76 8.21 8.91
C VAL A 64 81.54 7.26 9.07
N ILE A 65 81.20 6.55 8.01
CA ILE A 65 80.12 5.55 8.03
C ILE A 65 80.79 4.19 8.14
N GLU A 66 80.80 3.64 9.34
CA GLU A 66 81.39 2.32 9.64
C GLU A 66 80.62 1.22 8.90
N LYS A 67 81.30 0.08 8.70
CA LYS A 67 80.67 -1.11 8.12
C LYS A 67 79.35 -1.47 8.84
N ASP A 68 78.32 -1.80 8.07
CA ASP A 68 77.01 -2.19 8.54
C ASP A 68 76.31 -1.12 9.39
N THR A 69 76.70 0.16 9.26
CA THR A 69 76.02 1.30 9.89
C THR A 69 75.30 2.16 8.85
N THR A 70 74.25 2.85 9.31
CA THR A 70 73.38 3.66 8.49
C THR A 70 73.38 5.12 8.95
N ARG A 71 73.29 6.04 8.02
CA ARG A 71 72.96 7.46 8.23
C ARG A 71 71.57 7.75 7.69
N THR A 72 70.82 8.58 8.39
CA THR A 72 69.43 8.85 8.08
C THR A 72 69.18 10.34 7.98
N LEU A 73 68.51 10.75 6.92
CA LEU A 73 67.94 12.09 6.71
C LEU A 73 66.45 12.01 6.52
N ARG A 74 65.68 12.86 7.20
CA ARG A 74 64.26 13.03 7.03
C ARG A 74 63.99 14.39 6.40
N ILE A 75 63.38 14.41 5.21
CA ILE A 75 63.00 15.63 4.48
C ILE A 75 61.49 15.72 4.52
N THR A 76 60.96 16.77 5.16
CA THR A 76 59.54 17.06 5.16
C THR A 76 59.21 18.03 4.07
N VAL A 77 58.21 17.72 3.28
CA VAL A 77 57.71 18.53 2.17
C VAL A 77 56.20 18.72 2.29
N THR A 78 55.66 19.79 1.68
CA THR A 78 54.24 19.96 1.43
C THR A 78 53.93 19.55 -0.01
N VAL A 79 52.88 18.80 -0.24
CA VAL A 79 52.39 18.46 -1.58
C VAL A 79 51.72 19.69 -2.20
N ASP A 80 52.17 20.12 -3.38
CA ASP A 80 51.64 21.30 -4.06
C ASP A 80 50.30 20.99 -4.75
N ALA A 81 49.41 21.99 -4.86
CA ALA A 81 48.15 21.88 -5.60
C ALA A 81 48.36 21.51 -7.08
N SER A 82 49.47 21.96 -7.67
CA SER A 82 49.86 21.64 -9.05
C SER A 82 50.22 20.17 -9.29
N ALA A 83 50.49 19.41 -8.23
CA ALA A 83 50.78 17.98 -8.31
C ALA A 83 49.50 17.12 -8.40
N ALA A 84 48.33 17.70 -8.12
CA ALA A 84 47.07 16.92 -8.12
C ALA A 84 46.84 16.23 -9.47
N GLY A 85 46.52 14.93 -9.39
CA GLY A 85 46.35 14.07 -10.57
C GLY A 85 47.68 13.52 -11.15
N SER A 86 48.81 13.74 -10.49
CA SER A 86 50.11 13.32 -10.96
C SER A 86 50.79 12.35 -10.00
N VAL A 87 51.72 11.56 -10.53
CA VAL A 87 52.69 10.82 -9.74
C VAL A 87 53.99 11.60 -9.70
N VAL A 88 54.35 12.08 -8.52
CA VAL A 88 55.62 12.82 -8.29
C VAL A 88 56.65 11.81 -7.78
N THR A 89 57.70 11.56 -8.54
CA THR A 89 58.77 10.64 -8.15
C THR A 89 59.94 11.38 -7.58
N ASN A 90 60.25 11.14 -6.31
CA ASN A 90 61.50 11.63 -5.70
C ASN A 90 62.61 10.61 -5.89
N THR A 91 63.82 11.07 -6.22
CA THR A 91 64.97 10.19 -6.50
C THR A 91 66.19 10.72 -5.78
N ALA A 92 66.80 9.84 -5.01
CA ALA A 92 68.07 10.11 -4.36
C ALA A 92 69.19 9.28 -4.98
N THR A 93 70.39 9.83 -5.08
CA THR A 93 71.55 9.15 -5.67
C THR A 93 72.79 9.50 -4.86
N ILE A 94 73.69 8.54 -4.64
CA ILE A 94 75.04 8.80 -4.09
C ILE A 94 75.91 9.35 -5.22
N GLU A 95 76.35 10.62 -5.09
CA GLU A 95 77.13 11.29 -6.09
C GLU A 95 78.60 11.12 -5.89
N LYS A 96 79.03 11.01 -4.61
CA LYS A 96 80.45 10.99 -4.28
C LYS A 96 80.71 10.17 -3.06
N GLN A 97 81.78 9.41 -3.06
CA GLN A 97 82.46 8.77 -1.94
C GLN A 97 83.92 8.64 -2.22
N ASP A 98 84.76 8.60 -1.20
CA ASP A 98 86.23 8.55 -1.37
C ASP A 98 86.71 7.14 -1.68
N GLN A 99 85.92 6.07 -1.34
CA GLN A 99 86.25 4.69 -1.62
C GLN A 99 86.03 4.31 -3.06
N ILE A 100 87.00 3.62 -3.67
CA ILE A 100 86.89 3.14 -5.05
C ILE A 100 86.37 1.71 -5.07
N GLY A 101 85.41 1.46 -5.95
CA GLY A 101 84.99 0.07 -6.22
C GLY A 101 83.70 -0.37 -5.57
N ASP A 102 82.78 0.54 -5.36
CA ASP A 102 81.41 0.19 -5.12
C ASP A 102 80.93 -0.76 -6.23
N LYS A 103 80.50 -1.95 -5.86
CA LYS A 103 80.18 -3.05 -6.79
C LYS A 103 78.69 -3.30 -6.98
N LYS A 104 77.87 -2.54 -6.27
CA LYS A 104 76.42 -2.74 -6.32
C LYS A 104 75.75 -1.60 -7.08
N PRO A 105 74.73 -1.90 -7.88
CA PRO A 105 73.95 -0.89 -8.63
C PRO A 105 72.86 -0.23 -7.75
N ASP A 106 73.06 -0.11 -6.44
CA ASP A 106 72.06 0.36 -5.47
C ASP A 106 72.27 1.82 -5.01
N ASN A 107 73.07 2.58 -5.74
CA ASN A 107 73.36 3.98 -5.45
C ASN A 107 72.22 4.95 -5.81
N THR A 108 71.14 4.45 -6.34
CA THR A 108 69.95 5.26 -6.69
C THR A 108 68.71 4.62 -6.18
N SER A 109 67.89 5.40 -5.51
CA SER A 109 66.60 4.94 -5.00
C SER A 109 65.51 5.98 -5.37
N SER A 110 64.37 5.48 -5.78
CA SER A 110 63.23 6.32 -6.15
C SER A 110 61.97 5.89 -5.44
N VAL A 111 61.17 6.85 -5.01
CA VAL A 111 59.87 6.62 -4.40
C VAL A 111 58.79 7.46 -5.09
N PRO A 112 57.72 6.84 -5.60
CA PRO A 112 56.61 7.58 -6.17
C PRO A 112 55.69 8.11 -5.07
N LEU A 113 55.15 9.32 -5.28
CA LEU A 113 54.12 9.95 -4.48
C LEU A 113 52.95 10.27 -5.40
N THR A 114 51.81 9.63 -5.21
CA THR A 114 50.59 9.98 -5.92
C THR A 114 49.95 11.16 -5.22
N ALA A 115 49.78 12.28 -5.94
CA ALA A 115 49.17 13.48 -5.41
C ALA A 115 47.79 13.70 -6.03
N GLY A 116 46.81 14.07 -5.21
CA GLY A 116 45.49 14.42 -5.72
C GLY A 116 44.43 14.40 -4.62
N TYR A 117 43.24 14.73 -5.03
CA TYR A 117 42.06 14.72 -4.18
C TYR A 117 41.35 13.39 -4.27
N THR A 118 40.47 13.14 -3.32
CA THR A 118 39.68 11.91 -3.24
C THR A 118 38.19 12.22 -3.34
N ILE A 119 37.47 11.43 -4.12
CA ILE A 119 36.02 11.29 -4.05
C ILE A 119 35.76 9.92 -3.41
N ALA A 120 34.99 9.89 -2.32
CA ALA A 120 34.65 8.68 -1.63
C ALA A 120 33.22 8.72 -1.09
N GLY A 121 32.68 7.56 -0.77
CA GLY A 121 31.36 7.44 -0.20
C GLY A 121 31.06 6.00 0.24
N LYS A 122 29.80 5.77 0.58
CA LYS A 122 29.27 4.49 1.04
C LYS A 122 28.01 4.14 0.26
N LEU A 123 27.84 2.85 -0.07
CA LEU A 123 26.54 2.29 -0.47
C LEU A 123 25.94 1.55 0.71
N TYR A 124 24.70 1.87 1.03
CA TYR A 124 24.04 1.38 2.23
C TYR A 124 22.57 1.00 1.98
N ASN A 125 22.09 0.07 2.79
CA ASN A 125 20.69 -0.32 2.81
C ASN A 125 19.91 0.65 3.72
N ASP A 126 19.25 1.61 3.11
CA ASP A 126 18.42 2.62 3.78
C ASP A 126 17.08 1.98 4.20
N ALA A 127 17.15 1.15 5.25
CA ALA A 127 16.06 0.29 5.67
C ALA A 127 14.86 1.04 6.27
N ASP A 128 15.08 2.27 6.72
CA ASP A 128 14.08 3.14 7.33
C ASP A 128 13.68 4.33 6.42
N ALA A 129 14.24 4.37 5.21
CA ALA A 129 14.06 5.46 4.25
C ALA A 129 14.37 6.84 4.85
N SER A 130 15.38 6.92 5.71
CA SER A 130 15.81 8.17 6.35
C SER A 130 16.57 9.10 5.40
N PHE A 131 17.00 8.60 4.25
CA PHE A 131 17.82 9.31 3.24
C PHE A 131 19.17 9.75 3.76
N SER A 132 19.70 9.08 4.79
CA SER A 132 20.93 9.47 5.49
C SER A 132 21.71 8.23 5.89
N ALA A 133 22.97 8.12 5.45
CA ALA A 133 23.82 7.01 5.84
C ALA A 133 24.09 7.04 7.34
N SER A 134 23.76 5.96 8.04
CA SER A 134 24.04 5.76 9.46
C SER A 134 24.93 4.53 9.69
N ASP A 135 25.52 4.43 10.89
CA ASP A 135 26.37 3.29 11.26
C ASP A 135 25.54 2.00 11.54
N SER A 136 24.24 2.14 11.73
CA SER A 136 23.32 1.01 11.95
C SER A 136 22.84 0.36 10.66
N GLU A 137 23.07 1.00 9.53
CA GLU A 137 22.62 0.52 8.22
C GLU A 137 23.60 -0.48 7.60
N ALA A 138 23.04 -1.56 7.07
CA ALA A 138 23.83 -2.60 6.44
C ALA A 138 24.51 -2.10 5.15
N PRO A 139 25.80 -2.41 4.93
CA PRO A 139 26.51 -2.04 3.72
C PRO A 139 26.08 -2.87 2.51
N TYR A 140 26.09 -2.26 1.32
CA TYR A 140 26.10 -3.00 0.07
C TYR A 140 27.54 -3.25 -0.38
N VAL A 141 27.96 -4.54 -0.34
CA VAL A 141 29.30 -5.02 -0.65
C VAL A 141 29.38 -5.50 -2.09
N GLY A 142 30.50 -5.25 -2.77
CA GLY A 142 30.76 -5.76 -4.12
C GLY A 142 30.02 -5.00 -5.23
N VAL A 143 29.50 -3.81 -4.95
CA VAL A 143 28.84 -2.97 -5.94
C VAL A 143 29.88 -2.09 -6.65
N THR A 144 29.81 -2.03 -7.98
CA THR A 144 30.72 -1.19 -8.78
C THR A 144 30.17 0.23 -8.90
N VAL A 145 31.02 1.21 -8.59
CA VAL A 145 30.79 2.64 -8.85
C VAL A 145 31.76 3.09 -9.93
N ALA A 146 31.28 3.80 -10.94
CA ALA A 146 32.08 4.39 -12.00
C ALA A 146 32.33 5.88 -11.73
N LEU A 147 33.52 6.36 -12.07
CA LEU A 147 33.83 7.77 -12.10
C LEU A 147 33.66 8.33 -13.51
N LEU A 148 32.76 9.28 -13.65
CA LEU A 148 32.46 9.95 -14.91
C LEU A 148 32.90 11.42 -14.83
N LYS A 149 33.14 12.05 -15.99
CA LYS A 149 33.19 13.51 -16.12
C LYS A 149 31.77 14.07 -16.02
N LYS A 150 31.66 15.40 -15.85
CA LYS A 150 30.35 16.08 -15.76
C LYS A 150 29.44 15.81 -16.97
N ASP A 151 30.04 15.66 -18.16
CA ASP A 151 29.32 15.35 -19.40
C ASP A 151 28.82 13.90 -19.51
N GLY A 152 29.09 13.06 -18.49
CA GLY A 152 28.72 11.65 -18.43
C GLY A 152 29.71 10.72 -19.14
N THR A 153 30.79 11.20 -19.72
CA THR A 153 31.83 10.34 -20.30
C THR A 153 32.71 9.74 -19.21
N PRO A 154 33.17 8.47 -19.35
CA PRO A 154 34.08 7.87 -18.37
C PRO A 154 35.37 8.67 -18.17
N VAL A 155 35.79 8.76 -16.91
CA VAL A 155 37.19 9.10 -16.61
C VAL A 155 38.01 7.86 -16.91
N LEU A 156 39.07 8.03 -17.69
CA LEU A 156 39.96 6.93 -18.08
C LEU A 156 41.24 6.96 -17.25
N ASP A 157 41.77 5.80 -16.92
CA ASP A 157 43.09 5.63 -16.31
C ASP A 157 44.21 5.82 -17.38
N LYS A 158 45.47 5.62 -16.95
CA LYS A 158 46.66 5.72 -17.84
C LYS A 158 46.66 4.68 -18.98
N ASP A 159 45.92 3.59 -18.82
CA ASP A 159 45.86 2.50 -19.81
C ASP A 159 44.60 2.61 -20.70
N GLY A 160 43.82 3.71 -20.52
CA GLY A 160 42.62 4.00 -21.30
C GLY A 160 41.37 3.24 -20.82
N SER A 161 41.41 2.61 -19.67
CA SER A 161 40.27 1.90 -19.08
C SER A 161 39.43 2.84 -18.22
N PRO A 162 38.08 2.62 -18.14
CA PRO A 162 37.22 3.39 -17.24
C PRO A 162 37.63 3.24 -15.78
N VAL A 163 37.72 4.35 -15.07
CA VAL A 163 38.01 4.35 -13.63
C VAL A 163 36.75 3.90 -12.87
N THR A 164 36.87 2.79 -12.17
CA THR A 164 35.81 2.22 -11.32
C THR A 164 36.34 1.86 -9.94
N ALA A 165 35.44 1.81 -8.95
CA ALA A 165 35.72 1.29 -7.61
C ALA A 165 34.64 0.29 -7.22
N VAL A 166 35.02 -0.73 -6.46
CA VAL A 166 34.06 -1.73 -5.93
C VAL A 166 33.95 -1.50 -4.43
N THR A 167 32.72 -1.52 -3.91
CA THR A 167 32.49 -1.31 -2.48
C THR A 167 33.09 -2.47 -1.65
N ASP A 168 33.75 -2.10 -0.58
CA ASP A 168 34.37 -3.02 0.38
C ASP A 168 33.36 -3.63 1.37
N THR A 169 33.86 -4.35 2.39
CA THR A 169 33.04 -4.99 3.43
C THR A 169 32.25 -4.01 4.30
N GLU A 170 32.60 -2.74 4.29
CA GLU A 170 31.89 -1.66 4.98
C GLU A 170 30.99 -0.84 4.02
N GLY A 171 30.88 -1.28 2.76
CA GLY A 171 30.13 -0.60 1.70
C GLY A 171 30.83 0.65 1.16
N LYS A 172 32.09 0.89 1.54
CA LYS A 172 32.85 2.10 1.15
C LYS A 172 33.50 1.93 -0.22
N TYR A 173 33.58 3.03 -0.97
CA TYR A 173 34.33 3.14 -2.21
C TYR A 173 35.11 4.44 -2.25
N SER A 174 36.20 4.49 -3.02
CA SER A 174 36.97 5.71 -3.21
C SER A 174 37.66 5.78 -4.56
N PHE A 175 37.81 6.99 -5.06
CA PHE A 175 38.62 7.37 -6.21
C PHE A 175 39.65 8.41 -5.74
N SER A 176 40.93 8.10 -5.89
CA SER A 176 42.02 8.91 -5.36
C SER A 176 42.94 9.45 -6.47
N GLY A 177 43.79 10.42 -6.12
CA GLY A 177 44.74 11.02 -7.08
C GLY A 177 44.05 11.89 -8.12
N LEU A 178 42.85 12.44 -7.83
CA LEU A 178 42.10 13.23 -8.80
C LEU A 178 42.57 14.69 -8.85
N PRO A 179 42.69 15.28 -10.05
CA PRO A 179 42.87 16.73 -10.20
C PRO A 179 41.61 17.51 -9.79
N LEU A 180 41.77 18.84 -9.70
CA LEU A 180 40.61 19.73 -9.59
C LEU A 180 39.69 19.54 -10.80
N GLY A 181 38.40 19.51 -10.59
CA GLY A 181 37.44 19.28 -11.67
C GLY A 181 36.02 19.00 -11.22
N GLU A 182 35.18 18.81 -12.20
CA GLU A 182 33.78 18.39 -12.00
C GLU A 182 33.61 16.94 -12.46
N TYR A 183 33.10 16.13 -11.57
CA TYR A 183 32.96 14.67 -11.71
C TYR A 183 31.54 14.22 -11.44
N ARG A 184 31.27 12.95 -11.74
CA ARG A 184 30.05 12.25 -11.35
C ARG A 184 30.41 10.85 -10.89
N GLY A 185 30.07 10.52 -9.64
CA GLY A 185 30.00 9.13 -9.17
C GLY A 185 28.71 8.49 -9.69
N SER A 186 28.78 7.28 -10.24
CA SER A 186 27.60 6.58 -10.77
C SER A 186 27.67 5.10 -10.41
N VAL A 187 26.59 4.59 -9.80
CA VAL A 187 26.43 3.16 -9.55
C VAL A 187 26.22 2.44 -10.87
N VAL A 188 27.04 1.43 -11.13
CA VAL A 188 26.97 0.63 -12.36
C VAL A 188 25.96 -0.48 -12.13
N ASP A 189 24.97 -0.61 -13.05
CA ASP A 189 23.91 -1.60 -12.99
C ASP A 189 23.20 -1.69 -11.62
N PRO A 190 22.40 -0.66 -11.26
CA PRO A 190 21.71 -0.63 -9.97
C PRO A 190 20.54 -1.61 -9.87
N THR A 191 20.31 -2.44 -10.89
CA THR A 191 19.18 -3.38 -10.98
C THR A 191 19.59 -4.84 -10.79
N SER A 192 20.87 -5.14 -10.68
CA SER A 192 21.39 -6.51 -10.56
C SER A 192 22.30 -6.72 -9.35
N GLY A 193 22.73 -7.95 -9.15
CA GLY A 193 23.64 -8.34 -8.07
C GLY A 193 23.11 -7.99 -6.68
N PRO A 194 23.92 -7.36 -5.82
CA PRO A 194 23.49 -6.97 -4.47
C PRO A 194 22.33 -5.98 -4.42
N LEU A 195 22.10 -5.24 -5.51
CA LEU A 195 21.04 -4.22 -5.60
C LEU A 195 19.76 -4.75 -6.30
N ALA A 196 19.71 -6.04 -6.65
CA ALA A 196 18.54 -6.61 -7.31
C ALA A 196 17.27 -6.43 -6.47
N GLY A 197 16.20 -5.89 -7.09
CA GLY A 197 14.92 -5.63 -6.44
C GLY A 197 14.92 -4.44 -5.48
N THR A 198 16.00 -3.64 -5.44
CA THR A 198 16.02 -2.41 -4.65
C THR A 198 15.71 -1.18 -5.50
N LYS A 199 15.43 -0.07 -4.82
CA LYS A 199 15.30 1.27 -5.40
C LYS A 199 16.24 2.24 -4.68
N PRO A 200 16.81 3.22 -5.39
CA PRO A 200 17.62 4.24 -4.74
C PRO A 200 16.75 5.17 -3.90
N THR A 201 17.21 5.50 -2.68
CA THR A 201 16.45 6.32 -1.72
C THR A 201 16.95 7.75 -1.60
N GLU A 202 18.21 8.04 -1.93
CA GLU A 202 18.72 9.39 -1.79
C GLU A 202 18.02 10.39 -2.70
N ALA A 203 17.23 11.26 -2.10
CA ALA A 203 16.65 12.44 -2.73
C ALA A 203 17.48 13.68 -2.45
N TYR A 204 18.58 13.87 -3.14
CA TYR A 204 19.17 15.21 -3.21
C TYR A 204 18.42 16.03 -4.28
N THR A 205 17.67 17.06 -3.86
CA THR A 205 16.84 17.92 -4.74
C THR A 205 15.73 17.22 -5.53
N GLY A 206 14.96 16.31 -4.89
CA GLY A 206 13.70 15.78 -5.45
C GLY A 206 13.85 14.75 -6.57
N ARG A 207 15.00 14.07 -6.68
CA ARG A 207 15.20 12.94 -7.61
C ARG A 207 15.97 11.82 -6.95
N TYR A 208 15.48 10.60 -7.10
CA TYR A 208 16.18 9.37 -6.71
C TYR A 208 17.47 9.22 -7.52
N LYS A 209 18.60 8.95 -6.86
CA LYS A 209 19.90 8.99 -7.54
C LYS A 209 20.66 7.69 -7.47
N THR A 210 21.00 7.20 -8.66
CA THR A 210 22.09 6.24 -8.86
C THR A 210 23.40 6.96 -9.24
N SER A 211 23.41 8.30 -9.30
CA SER A 211 24.60 9.10 -9.63
C SER A 211 24.58 10.46 -8.92
N ALA A 212 25.74 10.95 -8.53
CA ALA A 212 25.93 12.23 -7.87
C ALA A 212 26.99 13.07 -8.56
N ASP A 213 26.68 14.35 -8.83
CA ASP A 213 27.65 15.32 -9.33
C ASP A 213 28.52 15.82 -8.18
N VAL A 214 29.84 15.83 -8.40
CA VAL A 214 30.86 16.19 -7.41
C VAL A 214 31.83 17.20 -8.01
N ARG A 215 32.08 18.26 -7.27
CA ARG A 215 33.09 19.25 -7.64
C ARG A 215 34.26 19.24 -6.67
N ILE A 216 35.45 18.95 -7.17
CA ILE A 216 36.70 19.13 -6.44
C ILE A 216 37.25 20.51 -6.79
N ALA A 217 37.34 21.40 -5.80
CA ALA A 217 37.95 22.73 -5.91
C ALA A 217 38.95 22.90 -4.76
N GLU A 218 39.88 23.85 -4.90
CA GLU A 218 40.88 24.11 -3.84
C GLU A 218 40.23 24.40 -2.46
N ALA A 219 39.07 25.09 -2.48
CA ALA A 219 38.37 25.45 -1.27
C ALA A 219 37.59 24.26 -0.64
N THR A 220 37.19 23.26 -1.43
CA THR A 220 36.44 22.10 -0.96
C THR A 220 37.33 20.89 -0.65
N GLY A 221 38.50 20.80 -1.32
CA GLY A 221 39.39 19.66 -1.15
C GLY A 221 38.78 18.35 -1.63
N SER A 222 39.09 17.25 -0.93
CA SER A 222 38.48 15.94 -1.13
C SER A 222 37.03 15.93 -0.69
N VAL A 223 36.17 15.19 -1.38
CA VAL A 223 34.73 15.03 -1.07
C VAL A 223 34.50 13.58 -0.69
N ILE A 224 34.15 13.31 0.58
CA ILE A 224 34.14 11.97 1.15
C ILE A 224 32.74 11.43 1.54
N ASP A 225 31.67 12.20 1.25
CA ASP A 225 30.30 11.86 1.63
C ASP A 225 29.40 11.71 0.40
N VAL A 226 29.92 11.07 -0.66
CA VAL A 226 29.16 10.76 -1.88
C VAL A 226 28.48 9.41 -1.70
N ASN A 227 27.43 9.39 -0.89
CA ASN A 227 26.75 8.17 -0.48
C ASN A 227 25.58 7.83 -1.42
N PHE A 228 25.21 6.55 -1.47
CA PHE A 228 24.06 6.04 -2.21
C PHE A 228 23.27 5.07 -1.33
N GLY A 229 22.04 5.46 -0.99
CA GLY A 229 21.10 4.63 -0.28
C GLY A 229 20.21 3.82 -1.24
N PHE A 230 19.91 2.59 -0.87
CA PHE A 230 18.96 1.73 -1.59
C PHE A 230 18.07 1.00 -0.61
N VAL A 231 16.80 0.81 -0.96
CA VAL A 231 15.81 0.11 -0.15
C VAL A 231 15.07 -0.92 -0.99
N LYS A 232 14.61 -2.00 -0.37
CA LYS A 232 13.62 -2.90 -0.99
C LYS A 232 12.23 -2.30 -0.77
N PRO A 233 11.49 -1.98 -1.85
CA PRO A 233 10.13 -1.49 -1.71
C PRO A 233 9.22 -2.52 -1.05
N ALA A 234 8.23 -2.03 -0.32
CA ALA A 234 7.17 -2.79 0.29
C ALA A 234 5.90 -2.74 -0.57
N SER A 235 4.93 -3.57 -0.24
CA SER A 235 3.58 -3.56 -0.79
C SER A 235 2.54 -3.69 0.32
N LEU A 236 1.37 -3.15 0.07
CA LEU A 236 0.24 -3.16 0.97
C LEU A 236 -1.04 -3.39 0.16
N GLY A 237 -1.87 -4.31 0.58
CA GLY A 237 -3.15 -4.58 -0.05
C GLY A 237 -3.90 -5.66 0.70
N ASP A 238 -5.02 -6.04 0.25
CA ASP A 238 -5.70 -7.31 0.33
C ASP A 238 -7.13 -7.21 -0.19
N TYR A 239 -8.17 -7.31 0.66
CA TYR A 239 -9.49 -7.76 0.26
C TYR A 239 -10.60 -6.89 0.85
N THR A 240 -11.69 -6.79 0.10
CA THR A 240 -12.94 -6.17 0.57
C THR A 240 -14.11 -7.09 0.29
N TRP A 241 -15.04 -7.24 1.25
CA TRP A 241 -16.17 -8.18 1.16
C TRP A 241 -17.47 -7.62 1.70
N MET A 242 -18.56 -8.29 1.34
CA MET A 242 -19.88 -8.05 1.91
C MET A 242 -20.05 -8.95 3.13
N ASP A 243 -19.99 -8.36 4.31
CA ASP A 243 -20.24 -9.05 5.57
C ASP A 243 -21.75 -9.31 5.72
N VAL A 244 -22.18 -10.49 5.27
CA VAL A 244 -23.58 -10.87 5.18
C VAL A 244 -24.15 -11.30 6.53
N ASN A 245 -23.31 -11.92 7.39
CA ASN A 245 -23.70 -12.37 8.72
C ASN A 245 -23.46 -11.32 9.81
N ARG A 246 -22.70 -10.24 9.51
CA ARG A 246 -22.39 -9.08 10.36
C ARG A 246 -21.55 -9.41 11.58
N ASP A 247 -20.66 -10.37 11.46
CA ASP A 247 -19.74 -10.72 12.54
C ASP A 247 -18.38 -10.03 12.45
N GLY A 248 -18.10 -9.31 11.35
CA GLY A 248 -16.86 -8.58 11.11
C GLY A 248 -15.71 -9.44 10.63
N LEU A 249 -15.96 -10.71 10.34
CA LEU A 249 -14.99 -11.68 9.84
C LEU A 249 -15.25 -12.01 8.39
N GLN A 250 -14.18 -12.32 7.65
CA GLN A 250 -14.27 -12.77 6.27
C GLN A 250 -14.57 -14.27 6.22
N ASP A 251 -15.77 -14.62 5.82
CA ASP A 251 -16.18 -16.01 5.64
C ASP A 251 -16.05 -16.47 4.18
N ALA A 252 -15.80 -17.77 4.00
CA ALA A 252 -15.59 -18.35 2.67
C ALA A 252 -16.81 -18.29 1.74
N ASP A 253 -18.01 -18.10 2.29
CA ASP A 253 -19.27 -17.97 1.56
C ASP A 253 -19.75 -16.53 1.42
N GLU A 254 -18.94 -15.56 1.82
CA GLU A 254 -19.24 -14.14 1.67
C GLU A 254 -18.73 -13.58 0.35
N PRO A 255 -19.57 -12.76 -0.33
CA PRO A 255 -19.18 -12.22 -1.63
C PRO A 255 -18.10 -11.12 -1.51
N ALA A 256 -17.23 -11.04 -2.48
CA ALA A 256 -16.34 -9.89 -2.67
C ALA A 256 -17.14 -8.59 -2.84
N LEU A 257 -16.60 -7.48 -2.35
CA LEU A 257 -17.15 -6.14 -2.57
C LEU A 257 -16.29 -5.34 -3.55
N PRO A 258 -16.61 -5.29 -4.84
CA PRO A 258 -15.92 -4.44 -5.79
C PRO A 258 -16.34 -2.97 -5.65
N GLY A 259 -15.51 -2.07 -6.17
CA GLY A 259 -15.86 -0.65 -6.27
C GLY A 259 -15.59 0.17 -5.02
N VAL A 260 -14.95 -0.40 -3.99
CA VAL A 260 -14.47 0.36 -2.83
C VAL A 260 -13.29 1.22 -3.26
N THR A 261 -13.36 2.53 -3.00
CA THR A 261 -12.21 3.42 -3.22
C THR A 261 -11.28 3.37 -2.02
N VAL A 262 -10.03 2.95 -2.25
CA VAL A 262 -9.00 2.85 -1.22
C VAL A 262 -7.96 3.96 -1.43
N THR A 263 -7.69 4.74 -0.40
CA THR A 263 -6.74 5.85 -0.43
C THR A 263 -5.64 5.61 0.58
N LEU A 264 -4.38 5.83 0.15
CA LEU A 264 -3.19 5.74 0.98
C LEU A 264 -2.64 7.13 1.25
N THR A 265 -2.39 7.44 2.52
CA THR A 265 -1.72 8.66 2.96
C THR A 265 -0.61 8.34 3.97
N TYR A 266 0.30 9.26 4.22
CA TYR A 266 1.09 9.20 5.43
C TYR A 266 0.21 9.44 6.67
N GLU A 267 0.71 9.12 7.87
CA GLU A 267 -0.07 9.27 9.12
C GLU A 267 -0.53 10.71 9.39
N ASP A 268 0.22 11.70 8.90
CA ASP A 268 -0.13 13.13 9.00
C ASP A 268 -1.17 13.59 7.96
N GLY A 269 -1.64 12.68 7.11
CA GLY A 269 -2.61 12.94 6.03
C GLY A 269 -2.00 13.48 4.74
N SER A 270 -0.69 13.64 4.66
CA SER A 270 -0.01 14.07 3.43
C SER A 270 -0.01 12.98 2.35
N ALA A 271 0.12 13.41 1.09
CA ALA A 271 0.13 12.52 -0.06
C ALA A 271 1.39 11.65 -0.10
N VAL A 272 1.21 10.36 -0.41
CA VAL A 272 2.29 9.38 -0.52
C VAL A 272 2.95 9.48 -1.89
N THR A 273 4.27 9.32 -1.90
CA THR A 273 5.06 9.03 -3.10
C THR A 273 5.67 7.64 -3.01
N ASP A 274 5.68 6.93 -4.12
CA ASP A 274 6.27 5.59 -4.20
C ASP A 274 7.83 5.65 -4.16
N ALA A 275 8.47 4.49 -4.05
CA ALA A 275 9.94 4.36 -4.05
C ALA A 275 10.60 4.77 -5.38
N SER A 276 9.86 5.17 -6.39
CA SER A 276 10.36 5.75 -7.64
C SER A 276 10.08 7.27 -7.74
N GLY A 277 9.43 7.85 -6.71
CA GLY A 277 9.08 9.27 -6.63
C GLY A 277 7.81 9.65 -7.34
N ASN A 278 6.97 8.70 -7.72
CA ASN A 278 5.69 9.01 -8.33
C ASN A 278 4.61 9.15 -7.25
N PRO A 279 3.63 10.06 -7.44
CA PRO A 279 2.47 10.11 -6.54
C PRO A 279 1.71 8.78 -6.55
N VAL A 280 1.34 8.29 -5.37
CA VAL A 280 0.47 7.13 -5.20
C VAL A 280 -0.97 7.59 -5.29
N ALA A 281 -1.68 7.13 -6.32
CA ALA A 281 -3.10 7.44 -6.51
C ALA A 281 -3.98 6.49 -5.69
N ALA A 282 -5.21 6.94 -5.38
CA ALA A 282 -6.24 6.05 -4.87
C ALA A 282 -6.53 4.92 -5.87
N VAL A 283 -6.82 3.74 -5.36
CA VAL A 283 -7.19 2.56 -6.15
C VAL A 283 -8.65 2.20 -5.88
N THR A 284 -9.26 1.48 -6.81
CA THR A 284 -10.62 0.93 -6.63
C THR A 284 -10.53 -0.58 -6.64
N THR A 285 -11.20 -1.25 -5.70
CA THR A 285 -11.18 -2.70 -5.63
C THR A 285 -11.77 -3.35 -6.89
N ASP A 286 -11.13 -4.41 -7.35
CA ASP A 286 -11.50 -5.13 -8.57
C ASP A 286 -12.77 -5.98 -8.39
N ALA A 287 -13.16 -6.74 -9.42
CA ALA A 287 -14.33 -7.63 -9.39
C ALA A 287 -14.22 -8.75 -8.33
N ASN A 288 -13.02 -9.02 -7.83
CA ASN A 288 -12.75 -9.99 -6.78
C ASN A 288 -12.54 -9.32 -5.41
N GLY A 289 -12.85 -8.03 -5.26
CA GLY A 289 -12.68 -7.28 -4.03
C GLY A 289 -11.23 -6.95 -3.68
N LYS A 290 -10.27 -7.16 -4.59
CA LYS A 290 -8.85 -6.97 -4.28
C LYS A 290 -8.34 -5.58 -4.63
N TYR A 291 -7.38 -5.11 -3.81
CA TYR A 291 -6.63 -3.89 -4.04
C TYR A 291 -5.16 -4.09 -3.66
N VAL A 292 -4.26 -3.30 -4.22
CA VAL A 292 -2.85 -3.31 -3.86
C VAL A 292 -2.20 -1.96 -4.14
N PHE A 293 -1.33 -1.53 -3.23
CA PHE A 293 -0.35 -0.48 -3.42
C PHE A 293 1.04 -1.11 -3.45
N GLU A 294 1.75 -0.91 -4.53
CA GLU A 294 3.09 -1.48 -4.73
C GLU A 294 4.17 -0.40 -4.71
N ASN A 295 5.44 -0.85 -4.61
CA ASN A 295 6.60 0.01 -4.70
C ASN A 295 6.62 1.11 -3.61
N LEU A 296 6.15 0.79 -2.39
CA LEU A 296 6.12 1.72 -1.26
C LEU A 296 7.48 1.77 -0.54
N LEU A 297 7.82 2.92 0.01
CA LEU A 297 8.93 3.03 0.94
C LEU A 297 8.55 2.40 2.30
N PRO A 298 9.50 1.91 3.11
CA PRO A 298 9.23 1.59 4.51
C PRO A 298 8.76 2.84 5.26
N GLY A 299 7.85 2.64 6.23
CA GLY A 299 7.32 3.76 7.00
C GLY A 299 5.87 3.57 7.44
N GLY A 300 5.34 4.58 8.11
CA GLY A 300 3.96 4.63 8.61
C GLY A 300 2.98 5.16 7.57
N TYR A 301 1.87 4.45 7.40
CA TYR A 301 0.82 4.79 6.45
C TYR A 301 -0.55 4.70 7.10
N LYS A 302 -1.49 5.43 6.53
CA LYS A 302 -2.91 5.34 6.82
C LYS A 302 -3.66 4.93 5.55
N VAL A 303 -4.34 3.79 5.61
CA VAL A 303 -5.30 3.33 4.60
C VAL A 303 -6.68 3.85 4.97
N SER A 304 -7.45 4.32 4.00
CA SER A 304 -8.84 4.76 4.19
C SER A 304 -9.72 4.17 3.09
N PHE A 305 -10.86 3.61 3.51
CA PHE A 305 -11.82 2.98 2.63
C PHE A 305 -13.07 3.85 2.48
N GLN A 306 -13.49 4.05 1.26
CA GLN A 306 -14.77 4.66 0.92
C GLN A 306 -15.62 3.62 0.22
N ALA A 307 -16.60 3.09 0.96
CA ALA A 307 -17.55 2.12 0.43
C ALA A 307 -18.41 2.72 -0.69
N PRO A 308 -18.89 1.91 -1.64
CA PRO A 308 -19.94 2.31 -2.56
C PRO A 308 -21.23 2.72 -1.82
N ALA A 309 -22.11 3.46 -2.50
CA ALA A 309 -23.41 3.82 -1.94
C ALA A 309 -24.20 2.55 -1.52
N GLY A 310 -24.89 2.62 -0.41
CA GLY A 310 -25.64 1.50 0.17
C GLY A 310 -24.84 0.59 1.10
N TYR A 311 -23.55 0.89 1.30
CA TYR A 311 -22.66 0.14 2.19
C TYR A 311 -22.00 1.04 3.23
N VAL A 312 -21.72 0.48 4.40
CA VAL A 312 -20.89 1.06 5.46
C VAL A 312 -19.96 0.00 6.02
N ALA A 313 -18.88 0.43 6.67
CA ALA A 313 -17.96 -0.50 7.33
C ALA A 313 -18.70 -1.37 8.34
N THR A 314 -18.37 -2.65 8.39
CA THR A 314 -18.79 -3.56 9.47
C THR A 314 -17.99 -3.33 10.75
N THR A 315 -18.21 -4.16 11.76
CA THR A 315 -17.47 -4.16 13.02
C THR A 315 -15.98 -4.41 12.73
N SER A 316 -15.11 -3.55 13.27
CA SER A 316 -13.66 -3.70 13.13
C SER A 316 -13.07 -4.57 14.22
N ASP A 317 -11.90 -5.16 13.93
CA ASP A 317 -11.08 -5.94 14.85
C ASP A 317 -11.86 -7.08 15.53
N ALA A 318 -12.69 -7.78 14.77
CA ALA A 318 -13.45 -8.94 15.22
C ALA A 318 -12.58 -10.21 15.18
N GLY A 319 -12.44 -10.88 16.33
CA GLY A 319 -11.62 -12.09 16.40
C GLY A 319 -10.13 -11.86 16.62
N ASP A 320 -9.34 -12.93 16.46
CA ASP A 320 -7.90 -12.94 16.75
C ASP A 320 -7.02 -12.99 15.49
N ASP A 321 -7.61 -13.21 14.31
CA ASP A 321 -6.91 -13.32 13.04
C ASP A 321 -7.03 -12.03 12.23
N ARG A 322 -5.96 -11.25 12.21
CA ARG A 322 -5.90 -9.96 11.52
C ARG A 322 -5.93 -10.05 9.99
N ALA A 323 -5.73 -11.23 9.44
CA ALA A 323 -5.83 -11.47 8.01
C ALA A 323 -7.24 -11.90 7.56
N ALA A 324 -8.19 -11.93 8.49
CA ALA A 324 -9.58 -12.31 8.23
C ALA A 324 -10.58 -11.39 8.93
N ASP A 325 -10.12 -10.34 9.63
CA ASP A 325 -11.01 -9.38 10.27
C ASP A 325 -11.10 -8.07 9.46
N SER A 326 -12.16 -7.30 9.68
CA SER A 326 -12.28 -5.96 9.10
C SER A 326 -11.50 -4.95 9.92
N ASN A 327 -10.69 -4.13 9.26
CA ASN A 327 -10.01 -3.00 9.92
C ASN A 327 -10.88 -1.72 9.97
N GLY A 328 -12.15 -1.82 9.55
CA GLY A 328 -13.09 -0.69 9.52
C GLY A 328 -12.80 0.32 8.42
N ALA A 329 -13.33 1.54 8.55
CA ALA A 329 -13.23 2.56 7.51
C ALA A 329 -11.81 3.13 7.33
N SER A 330 -10.90 2.91 8.27
CA SER A 330 -9.49 3.29 8.13
C SER A 330 -8.60 2.54 9.13
N ALA A 331 -7.37 2.24 8.71
CA ALA A 331 -6.35 1.60 9.52
C ALA A 331 -5.00 2.29 9.36
N SER A 332 -4.17 2.25 10.43
CA SER A 332 -2.76 2.64 10.38
C SER A 332 -1.88 1.39 10.30
N VAL A 333 -0.85 1.43 9.45
CA VAL A 333 0.08 0.32 9.23
C VAL A 333 1.50 0.84 9.12
N THR A 334 2.46 0.08 9.62
CA THR A 334 3.89 0.39 9.45
C THR A 334 4.53 -0.73 8.63
N LEU A 335 5.06 -0.36 7.46
CA LEU A 335 5.71 -1.29 6.56
C LEU A 335 7.22 -1.32 6.81
N ALA A 336 7.78 -2.50 6.97
CA ALA A 336 9.22 -2.73 6.88
C ALA A 336 9.65 -2.84 5.41
N GLN A 337 10.95 -2.64 5.15
CA GLN A 337 11.46 -2.82 3.80
C GLN A 337 11.21 -4.23 3.24
N GLY A 338 10.73 -4.30 2.01
CA GLY A 338 10.43 -5.54 1.32
C GLY A 338 9.28 -6.35 1.90
N GLN A 339 8.52 -5.78 2.85
CA GLN A 339 7.33 -6.39 3.42
C GLN A 339 6.19 -6.36 2.39
N THR A 340 5.47 -7.46 2.29
CA THR A 340 4.11 -7.49 1.76
C THR A 340 3.18 -7.57 2.96
N ASP A 341 2.26 -6.62 3.08
CA ASP A 341 1.24 -6.61 4.11
C ASP A 341 -0.13 -6.84 3.45
N ASP A 342 -0.74 -7.95 3.80
CA ASP A 342 -2.03 -8.45 3.32
C ASP A 342 -3.01 -8.65 4.49
N THR A 343 -2.93 -7.77 5.50
CA THR A 343 -3.75 -7.82 6.70
C THR A 343 -4.65 -6.60 6.87
N ILE A 344 -4.78 -5.77 5.84
CA ILE A 344 -5.60 -4.56 5.91
C ILE A 344 -6.83 -4.75 5.02
N ASP A 345 -7.90 -5.19 5.66
CA ASP A 345 -9.12 -5.65 5.04
C ASP A 345 -10.32 -4.76 5.36
N PHE A 346 -11.34 -4.80 4.50
CA PHE A 346 -12.55 -4.01 4.68
C PHE A 346 -13.80 -4.84 4.45
N GLY A 347 -14.47 -5.17 5.53
CA GLY A 347 -15.82 -5.73 5.50
C GLY A 347 -16.88 -4.63 5.51
N ALA A 348 -17.95 -4.84 4.78
CA ALA A 348 -19.05 -3.88 4.69
C ALA A 348 -20.42 -4.52 4.86
N VAL A 349 -21.29 -3.87 5.62
CA VAL A 349 -22.69 -4.18 5.77
C VAL A 349 -23.55 -3.21 4.95
N GLY A 350 -24.79 -3.64 4.66
CA GLY A 350 -25.71 -2.77 3.94
C GLY A 350 -26.38 -1.72 4.84
N THR A 351 -26.92 -0.68 4.22
CA THR A 351 -27.72 0.38 4.87
C THR A 351 -29.20 0.29 4.50
N GLY A 352 -29.60 -0.75 3.77
CA GLY A 352 -30.94 -0.91 3.24
C GLY A 352 -32.00 -1.17 4.30
N VAL A 353 -33.21 -0.79 4.01
CA VAL A 353 -34.39 -0.98 4.87
C VAL A 353 -35.55 -1.47 4.01
N ILE A 354 -36.23 -2.51 4.45
CA ILE A 354 -37.49 -3.00 3.88
C ILE A 354 -38.49 -3.16 5.01
N GLY A 355 -39.69 -2.71 4.82
CA GLY A 355 -40.78 -2.87 5.80
C GLY A 355 -42.04 -2.19 5.34
N ASP A 356 -43.03 -2.25 6.15
CA ASP A 356 -44.21 -1.46 6.34
C ASP A 356 -45.27 -2.19 7.18
N GLN A 357 -46.51 -2.36 6.74
CA GLN A 357 -47.64 -2.72 7.59
C GLN A 357 -48.52 -3.81 6.98
N LEU A 358 -49.05 -4.70 7.84
CA LEU A 358 -50.07 -5.71 7.50
C LEU A 358 -51.40 -5.32 8.15
N PHE A 359 -52.48 -5.29 7.38
CA PHE A 359 -53.81 -4.95 7.87
C PHE A 359 -54.92 -5.63 7.04
N VAL A 360 -56.12 -5.69 7.60
CA VAL A 360 -57.35 -6.04 6.89
C VAL A 360 -58.03 -4.75 6.46
N ASP A 361 -58.14 -4.53 5.15
CA ASP A 361 -58.89 -3.46 4.54
C ASP A 361 -60.38 -3.82 4.59
N VAL A 362 -61.04 -3.44 5.67
CA VAL A 362 -62.46 -3.82 5.95
C VAL A 362 -63.42 -3.10 5.04
N ASN A 363 -63.10 -1.87 4.68
CA ASN A 363 -63.99 -1.06 3.82
C ASN A 363 -63.68 -1.22 2.31
N GLN A 364 -62.60 -1.94 1.98
CA GLN A 364 -62.15 -2.26 0.61
C GLN A 364 -61.95 -1.03 -0.28
N ASN A 365 -61.44 0.04 0.31
CA ASN A 365 -61.20 1.28 -0.41
C ASN A 365 -59.83 1.29 -1.12
N GLY A 366 -58.93 0.30 -0.87
CA GLY A 366 -57.66 0.13 -1.53
C GLY A 366 -56.59 1.11 -1.05
N GLY A 367 -56.70 1.63 0.16
CA GLY A 367 -55.65 2.51 0.76
C GLY A 367 -54.31 1.83 0.93
N SER A 368 -53.21 2.57 0.83
CA SER A 368 -51.82 2.10 1.09
C SER A 368 -51.46 2.03 2.59
N ALA A 369 -52.40 2.39 3.47
CA ALA A 369 -52.25 2.32 4.91
C ALA A 369 -53.66 2.08 5.54
N PRO A 370 -53.74 1.48 6.72
CA PRO A 370 -54.98 1.29 7.40
C PRO A 370 -55.65 2.61 7.74
N ASP A 371 -56.95 2.67 7.45
CA ASP A 371 -57.79 3.82 7.78
C ASP A 371 -58.79 3.53 8.91
N ALA A 372 -59.74 4.45 9.16
CA ALA A 372 -60.70 4.32 10.22
C ALA A 372 -61.68 3.13 9.96
N GLY A 373 -61.49 2.05 10.60
CA GLY A 373 -62.28 0.83 10.52
C GLY A 373 -61.48 -0.39 10.08
N ASP A 374 -60.29 -0.20 9.55
CA ASP A 374 -59.36 -1.27 9.20
C ASP A 374 -58.78 -1.93 10.45
N LYS A 375 -58.34 -3.17 10.31
CA LYS A 375 -57.80 -3.96 11.42
C LYS A 375 -56.32 -4.28 11.14
N VAL A 376 -55.41 -3.71 11.94
CA VAL A 376 -53.99 -4.09 11.89
C VAL A 376 -53.77 -5.54 12.33
N LEU A 377 -52.71 -6.18 11.80
CA LEU A 377 -52.42 -7.61 12.00
C LEU A 377 -51.12 -7.79 12.80
N PRO A 378 -51.13 -7.74 14.12
CA PRO A 378 -49.97 -7.99 14.97
C PRO A 378 -49.60 -9.46 15.06
N GLY A 379 -48.31 -9.81 15.21
CA GLY A 379 -47.82 -11.16 15.44
C GLY A 379 -47.76 -12.06 14.20
N VAL A 380 -47.93 -11.48 13.01
CA VAL A 380 -47.74 -12.18 11.74
C VAL A 380 -46.27 -12.29 11.40
N LYS A 381 -45.79 -13.50 11.09
CA LYS A 381 -44.41 -13.73 10.66
C LYS A 381 -44.21 -13.29 9.22
N VAL A 382 -43.14 -12.52 8.99
CA VAL A 382 -42.69 -12.10 7.68
C VAL A 382 -41.25 -12.59 7.47
N THR A 383 -41.01 -13.18 6.33
CA THR A 383 -39.70 -13.69 5.90
C THR A 383 -39.19 -12.86 4.73
N LEU A 384 -37.91 -12.49 4.79
CA LEU A 384 -37.23 -11.78 3.74
C LEU A 384 -36.06 -12.63 3.23
N THR A 385 -36.05 -12.96 1.94
CA THR A 385 -34.96 -13.70 1.30
C THR A 385 -34.21 -12.77 0.39
N TRP A 386 -32.92 -12.55 0.68
CA TRP A 386 -31.98 -11.84 -0.17
C TRP A 386 -31.30 -12.79 -1.15
N THR A 387 -31.09 -12.32 -2.39
CA THR A 387 -30.29 -13.01 -3.39
C THR A 387 -29.17 -12.08 -3.83
N GLY A 388 -27.94 -12.45 -3.49
CA GLY A 388 -26.73 -11.67 -3.77
C GLY A 388 -25.93 -12.17 -4.97
N PRO A 389 -24.75 -11.59 -5.18
CA PRO A 389 -23.83 -12.01 -6.23
C PRO A 389 -23.52 -13.52 -6.17
N GLY A 390 -23.40 -14.15 -7.36
CA GLY A 390 -23.17 -15.59 -7.44
C GLY A 390 -24.37 -16.48 -7.07
N GLY A 391 -25.55 -15.90 -6.77
CA GLY A 391 -26.74 -16.64 -6.37
C GLY A 391 -26.75 -17.04 -4.88
N ILE A 392 -25.92 -16.40 -4.08
CA ILE A 392 -25.90 -16.57 -2.62
C ILE A 392 -27.22 -16.05 -2.07
N THR A 393 -27.86 -16.82 -1.19
CA THR A 393 -29.12 -16.43 -0.56
C THR A 393 -28.99 -16.36 0.96
N ARG A 394 -29.70 -15.38 1.56
CA ARG A 394 -29.85 -15.25 3.02
C ARG A 394 -31.30 -14.96 3.35
N THR A 395 -31.75 -15.51 4.45
CA THR A 395 -33.15 -15.37 4.92
C THR A 395 -33.15 -14.68 6.28
N TYR A 396 -33.99 -13.67 6.39
CA TYR A 396 -34.24 -12.90 7.60
C TYR A 396 -35.70 -13.10 8.00
N GLU A 397 -35.99 -13.08 9.28
CA GLU A 397 -37.37 -13.27 9.79
C GLU A 397 -37.69 -12.16 10.81
N THR A 398 -38.93 -11.69 10.76
CA THR A 398 -39.49 -10.77 11.75
C THR A 398 -40.97 -11.11 12.00
N THR A 399 -41.58 -10.45 12.97
CA THR A 399 -43.02 -10.51 13.21
C THR A 399 -43.58 -9.10 13.29
N THR A 400 -44.81 -8.90 12.83
CA THR A 400 -45.48 -7.61 12.96
C THR A 400 -45.70 -7.24 14.41
N ASP A 401 -45.49 -5.98 14.74
CA ASP A 401 -45.71 -5.38 16.05
C ASP A 401 -47.22 -5.16 16.37
N ALA A 402 -47.50 -4.47 17.50
CA ALA A 402 -48.86 -4.18 17.92
C ALA A 402 -49.66 -3.33 16.95
N ASP A 403 -48.99 -2.55 16.12
CA ASP A 403 -49.57 -1.72 15.09
C ASP A 403 -49.61 -2.41 13.71
N GLY A 404 -49.26 -3.69 13.64
CA GLY A 404 -49.19 -4.48 12.42
C GLY A 404 -47.96 -4.18 11.56
N LYS A 405 -46.97 -3.44 12.08
CA LYS A 405 -45.78 -3.03 11.35
C LYS A 405 -44.65 -4.03 11.45
N TYR A 406 -43.87 -4.19 10.38
CA TYR A 406 -42.65 -4.95 10.34
C TYR A 406 -41.53 -4.18 9.69
N LYS A 407 -40.28 -4.53 10.01
CA LYS A 407 -39.08 -3.86 9.46
C LYS A 407 -37.88 -4.79 9.46
N PHE A 408 -37.13 -4.75 8.37
CA PHE A 408 -35.78 -5.29 8.23
C PHE A 408 -34.80 -4.15 7.97
N GLU A 409 -33.71 -4.12 8.68
CA GLU A 409 -32.70 -3.04 8.60
C GLU A 409 -31.31 -3.58 8.24
N ASN A 410 -30.42 -2.67 7.86
CA ASN A 410 -29.03 -2.96 7.50
C ASN A 410 -28.91 -3.98 6.35
N LEU A 411 -29.77 -3.86 5.37
CA LEU A 411 -29.84 -4.78 4.24
C LEU A 411 -28.82 -4.38 3.17
N LEU A 412 -28.15 -5.38 2.60
CA LEU A 412 -27.25 -5.20 1.47
C LEU A 412 -28.02 -4.78 0.21
N PRO A 413 -27.46 -4.03 -0.74
CA PRO A 413 -28.02 -3.92 -2.07
C PRO A 413 -28.22 -5.29 -2.73
N GLY A 414 -29.27 -5.46 -3.52
CA GLY A 414 -29.58 -6.72 -4.21
C GLY A 414 -31.06 -7.00 -4.34
N ASP A 415 -31.37 -8.18 -4.82
CA ASP A 415 -32.75 -8.64 -5.03
C ASP A 415 -33.31 -9.29 -3.77
N TYR A 416 -34.55 -8.96 -3.47
CA TYR A 416 -35.26 -9.44 -2.29
C TYR A 416 -36.60 -10.04 -2.65
N LYS A 417 -36.98 -11.10 -1.90
CA LYS A 417 -38.33 -11.63 -1.88
C LYS A 417 -38.86 -11.52 -0.45
N VAL A 418 -39.92 -10.73 -0.26
CA VAL A 418 -40.68 -10.66 0.99
C VAL A 418 -41.78 -11.68 0.91
N GLU A 419 -42.02 -12.40 2.03
CA GLU A 419 -43.03 -13.44 2.11
C GLU A 419 -43.73 -13.39 3.47
N VAL A 420 -45.07 -13.27 3.45
CA VAL A 420 -45.91 -13.35 4.65
C VAL A 420 -46.23 -14.82 4.93
N ASP A 421 -45.97 -15.29 6.16
CA ASP A 421 -46.26 -16.67 6.55
C ASP A 421 -47.76 -16.90 6.70
N PRO A 422 -48.36 -17.75 5.83
CA PRO A 422 -49.79 -18.00 5.85
C PRO A 422 -50.27 -18.61 7.16
N THR A 423 -49.43 -19.41 7.84
CA THR A 423 -49.85 -20.08 9.09
C THR A 423 -50.03 -19.07 10.21
N SER A 424 -49.09 -18.14 10.37
CA SER A 424 -49.17 -17.07 11.37
C SER A 424 -50.25 -16.05 11.03
N LEU A 425 -50.42 -15.73 9.75
CA LEU A 425 -51.49 -14.84 9.27
C LEU A 425 -52.87 -15.38 9.63
N LEU A 426 -53.15 -16.64 9.32
CA LEU A 426 -54.43 -17.27 9.59
C LEU A 426 -54.66 -17.52 11.11
N ALA A 427 -53.59 -17.63 11.88
CA ALA A 427 -53.71 -17.70 13.33
C ALA A 427 -54.19 -16.39 13.95
N VAL A 428 -53.78 -15.24 13.34
CA VAL A 428 -54.18 -13.88 13.77
C VAL A 428 -55.55 -13.48 13.22
N GLU A 429 -55.82 -13.83 11.97
CA GLU A 429 -57.05 -13.50 11.27
C GLU A 429 -57.66 -14.78 10.60
N PRO A 430 -58.37 -15.63 11.37
CA PRO A 430 -58.92 -16.89 10.85
C PRO A 430 -59.96 -16.70 9.73
N LEU A 431 -60.58 -15.54 9.63
CA LEU A 431 -61.53 -15.28 8.56
C LEU A 431 -60.88 -15.29 7.16
N LEU A 432 -59.55 -15.06 7.06
CA LEU A 432 -58.83 -15.20 5.81
C LEU A 432 -58.67 -16.64 5.34
N ASP A 433 -58.76 -17.64 6.23
CA ASP A 433 -58.68 -19.08 5.89
C ASP A 433 -59.84 -19.56 5.04
N VAL A 434 -61.04 -19.03 5.28
CA VAL A 434 -62.25 -19.39 4.53
C VAL A 434 -62.11 -19.05 3.05
N LEU A 435 -61.27 -18.08 2.72
CA LEU A 435 -61.04 -17.63 1.35
C LEU A 435 -60.10 -18.54 0.56
N THR A 436 -59.28 -19.33 1.25
CA THR A 436 -58.29 -20.25 0.62
C THR A 436 -58.82 -21.64 0.39
N HIS A 437 -59.91 -22.05 1.05
CA HIS A 437 -60.43 -23.45 1.09
C HIS A 437 -61.84 -23.62 0.56
N SER A 438 -62.48 -22.62 -0.04
CA SER A 438 -63.83 -22.81 -0.62
C SER A 438 -63.76 -23.68 -1.88
N PRO A 439 -64.60 -24.75 -1.98
CA PRO A 439 -64.60 -25.59 -3.17
C PRO A 439 -65.15 -24.82 -4.37
N ALA A 440 -64.38 -24.84 -5.41
CA ALA A 440 -64.68 -24.46 -6.80
C ALA A 440 -65.88 -23.56 -7.05
N GLY A 441 -65.68 -22.30 -7.26
CA GLY A 441 -66.49 -21.49 -8.15
C GLY A 441 -66.96 -20.14 -7.68
N ASP A 442 -66.86 -19.79 -6.41
CA ASP A 442 -67.51 -18.55 -5.95
C ASP A 442 -66.77 -17.90 -4.75
N VAL A 443 -65.47 -17.61 -4.91
CA VAL A 443 -64.71 -16.93 -3.87
C VAL A 443 -63.90 -15.81 -4.45
N ASP A 444 -64.33 -14.58 -4.20
CA ASP A 444 -63.55 -13.37 -4.40
C ASP A 444 -62.72 -13.01 -3.15
N ALA A 445 -61.68 -13.78 -2.87
CA ALA A 445 -60.70 -13.35 -1.93
C ALA A 445 -59.78 -12.33 -2.61
N ARG A 446 -59.79 -11.12 -2.12
CA ARG A 446 -59.02 -10.02 -2.74
C ARG A 446 -57.92 -9.59 -1.81
N THR A 447 -56.69 -9.94 -2.14
CA THR A 447 -55.53 -9.37 -1.51
C THR A 447 -55.18 -8.08 -2.26
N VAL A 448 -55.22 -6.94 -1.60
CA VAL A 448 -54.69 -5.70 -2.13
C VAL A 448 -53.21 -5.65 -1.74
N VAL A 449 -52.33 -5.91 -2.69
CA VAL A 449 -50.91 -5.63 -2.50
C VAL A 449 -50.75 -4.19 -2.95
N ASN A 450 -50.49 -3.28 -2.02
CA ASN A 450 -50.14 -1.93 -2.31
C ASN A 450 -48.64 -1.83 -2.49
N ASP A 451 -48.21 -1.66 -3.75
CA ASP A 451 -46.85 -1.27 -4.12
C ASP A 451 -46.89 0.25 -4.27
N ALA A 452 -46.33 0.98 -3.33
CA ALA A 452 -46.33 2.45 -3.36
C ALA A 452 -45.45 3.05 -4.47
N THR A 453 -44.64 2.24 -5.16
CA THR A 453 -43.98 2.68 -6.38
C THR A 453 -44.97 2.82 -7.56
N LYS A 454 -46.24 2.37 -7.39
CA LYS A 454 -47.31 2.51 -8.34
C LYS A 454 -48.56 3.06 -7.66
N ALA A 455 -48.70 4.37 -7.76
CA ALA A 455 -49.97 5.00 -7.47
C ALA A 455 -51.11 4.19 -8.15
N ASP A 456 -52.05 3.69 -7.31
CA ASP A 456 -53.33 3.18 -7.74
C ASP A 456 -53.32 1.78 -8.38
N SER A 457 -53.21 0.72 -7.58
CA SER A 457 -53.61 -0.62 -8.03
C SER A 457 -55.04 -0.93 -7.56
N THR A 458 -56.02 -0.53 -8.29
CA THR A 458 -57.45 -0.92 -8.17
C THR A 458 -57.71 -2.38 -8.65
N ALA A 459 -56.69 -3.16 -8.87
CA ALA A 459 -56.85 -4.56 -9.30
C ALA A 459 -56.85 -5.49 -8.12
N PHE A 460 -57.99 -5.92 -7.70
CA PHE A 460 -58.19 -7.01 -6.75
C PHE A 460 -57.73 -8.34 -7.35
N ALA A 461 -56.78 -9.01 -6.70
CA ALA A 461 -56.32 -10.34 -7.13
C ALA A 461 -57.35 -11.40 -6.74
N THR A 462 -57.58 -12.40 -7.59
CA THR A 462 -58.47 -13.53 -7.36
C THR A 462 -57.88 -14.61 -6.40
N ALA A 463 -56.64 -14.37 -5.89
CA ALA A 463 -55.99 -15.20 -4.92
C ALA A 463 -55.14 -14.35 -3.98
N MET A 464 -55.00 -14.77 -2.74
CA MET A 464 -54.17 -14.09 -1.74
C MET A 464 -52.69 -14.12 -2.18
N LYS A 465 -52.11 -12.96 -2.46
CA LYS A 465 -50.69 -12.82 -2.80
C LYS A 465 -49.92 -12.56 -1.51
N LEU A 466 -49.04 -13.49 -1.12
CA LEU A 466 -48.26 -13.44 0.10
C LEU A 466 -46.78 -13.18 -0.15
N THR A 467 -46.40 -12.84 -1.40
CA THR A 467 -45.01 -12.61 -1.79
C THR A 467 -44.87 -11.37 -2.62
N ALA A 468 -43.78 -10.63 -2.41
CA ALA A 468 -43.35 -9.51 -3.25
C ALA A 468 -41.85 -9.62 -3.55
N ASP A 469 -41.50 -9.33 -4.81
CA ASP A 469 -40.13 -9.22 -5.26
C ASP A 469 -39.75 -7.73 -5.37
N LEU A 470 -38.57 -7.35 -4.87
CA LEU A 470 -38.08 -5.98 -4.93
C LEU A 470 -36.54 -5.96 -4.98
N THR A 471 -35.97 -4.85 -5.44
CA THR A 471 -34.52 -4.66 -5.51
C THR A 471 -34.16 -3.41 -4.72
N LEU A 472 -33.15 -3.51 -3.84
CA LEU A 472 -32.48 -2.37 -3.24
C LEU A 472 -31.23 -2.04 -4.03
N THR A 473 -31.01 -0.77 -4.30
CA THR A 473 -29.77 -0.27 -4.90
C THR A 473 -28.98 0.54 -3.87
N GLY A 474 -27.74 0.90 -4.21
CA GLY A 474 -26.94 1.75 -3.33
C GLY A 474 -27.51 3.15 -3.11
N GLU A 475 -28.23 3.69 -4.10
CA GLU A 475 -28.86 5.02 -4.05
C GLU A 475 -30.30 4.96 -3.55
N ASP A 476 -31.06 3.91 -3.94
CA ASP A 476 -32.41 3.64 -3.47
C ASP A 476 -32.37 2.40 -2.58
N ASN A 477 -32.02 2.61 -1.32
CA ASN A 477 -31.81 1.57 -0.33
C ASN A 477 -32.92 1.50 0.75
N GLN A 478 -34.03 2.17 0.55
CA GLN A 478 -35.17 2.11 1.45
C GLN A 478 -36.45 1.77 0.69
N ASN A 479 -37.16 0.76 1.16
CA ASN A 479 -38.49 0.42 0.71
C ASN A 479 -39.37 0.22 1.95
N LEU A 480 -40.13 1.25 2.30
CA LEU A 480 -41.07 1.28 3.44
C LEU A 480 -42.52 1.28 2.96
N ASP A 481 -42.75 0.80 1.74
CA ASP A 481 -44.03 0.82 1.08
C ASP A 481 -44.48 -0.60 0.68
N GLN A 482 -44.04 -1.61 1.45
CA GLN A 482 -44.45 -3.02 1.25
C GLN A 482 -45.59 -3.37 2.20
N ASP A 483 -46.72 -2.71 1.98
CA ASP A 483 -47.95 -2.96 2.67
C ASP A 483 -48.67 -4.17 2.12
N TRP A 484 -49.40 -4.90 3.01
CA TRP A 484 -50.35 -5.90 2.63
C TRP A 484 -51.71 -5.58 3.28
N GLY A 485 -52.63 -5.08 2.47
CA GLY A 485 -54.05 -4.98 2.80
C GLY A 485 -54.77 -6.25 2.35
N PHE A 486 -55.52 -6.87 3.23
CA PHE A 486 -56.31 -8.04 2.95
C PHE A 486 -57.81 -7.69 2.99
N GLY A 487 -58.51 -7.86 1.85
CA GLY A 487 -59.95 -7.61 1.76
C GLY A 487 -60.76 -8.85 2.20
N ILE A 488 -61.82 -8.63 2.97
CA ILE A 488 -62.84 -9.64 3.29
C ILE A 488 -64.12 -9.27 2.56
N SER A 489 -64.64 -10.16 1.70
CA SER A 489 -65.89 -9.94 1.01
C SER A 489 -67.05 -10.74 1.61
N ALA A 490 -68.20 -10.14 1.70
CA ALA A 490 -69.42 -10.84 2.01
C ALA A 490 -70.17 -11.19 0.71
N ASP A 491 -70.49 -12.44 0.51
CA ASP A 491 -71.37 -12.87 -0.56
C ASP A 491 -72.78 -13.09 0.02
N THR A 492 -73.70 -12.26 -0.45
CA THR A 492 -75.10 -12.30 -0.02
C THR A 492 -75.99 -12.71 -1.16
N ALA A 493 -76.74 -13.72 -0.99
CA ALA A 493 -77.74 -14.19 -1.95
C ALA A 493 -79.14 -14.00 -1.41
N ILE A 494 -80.06 -13.54 -2.27
CA ILE A 494 -81.50 -13.52 -1.94
C ILE A 494 -82.16 -14.51 -2.83
N LYS A 495 -82.91 -15.46 -2.21
CA LYS A 495 -83.70 -16.41 -2.91
C LYS A 495 -85.18 -16.14 -2.61
N LYS A 496 -85.98 -16.04 -3.62
CA LYS A 496 -87.39 -15.87 -3.52
C LYS A 496 -88.08 -17.15 -4.02
N ALA A 497 -88.89 -17.69 -3.23
CA ALA A 497 -89.69 -18.85 -3.60
C ALA A 497 -91.15 -18.60 -3.28
N ILE A 498 -92.03 -19.16 -4.08
CA ILE A 498 -93.48 -19.23 -3.77
C ILE A 498 -93.73 -20.55 -3.01
N THR A 499 -94.35 -20.44 -1.84
CA THR A 499 -94.68 -21.62 -1.04
C THR A 499 -96.17 -21.97 -1.24
N ASP A 500 -96.44 -23.20 -1.63
CA ASP A 500 -97.72 -23.76 -1.72
C ASP A 500 -98.37 -23.81 -0.33
N PRO A 501 -99.72 -23.70 -0.18
CA PRO A 501 -100.39 -23.90 1.10
C PRO A 501 -100.09 -25.23 1.77
N ASP A 502 -99.60 -26.22 1.02
CA ASP A 502 -99.19 -27.57 1.55
C ASP A 502 -97.67 -27.64 1.83
N GLU A 503 -96.97 -26.48 1.96
CA GLU A 503 -95.53 -26.37 2.36
C GLU A 503 -94.50 -26.92 1.36
N GLN A 504 -94.85 -27.05 0.06
CA GLN A 504 -93.88 -27.43 -0.99
C GLN A 504 -93.30 -26.19 -1.69
N ALA A 505 -92.02 -26.04 -1.75
CA ALA A 505 -91.34 -24.98 -2.51
C ALA A 505 -91.24 -25.36 -3.98
N GLN A 506 -91.78 -24.53 -4.87
CA GLN A 506 -91.76 -24.69 -6.34
C GLN A 506 -91.38 -23.41 -7.05
N GLU A 507 -90.88 -23.51 -8.26
CA GLU A 507 -90.45 -22.36 -9.09
C GLU A 507 -91.63 -21.67 -9.77
N SER A 508 -92.79 -22.33 -9.92
CA SER A 508 -93.99 -21.73 -10.49
C SER A 508 -95.26 -22.36 -9.93
N PHE A 509 -96.28 -21.54 -9.71
CA PHE A 509 -97.61 -21.93 -9.27
C PHE A 509 -98.71 -21.18 -10.05
N GLU A 510 -99.79 -21.90 -10.33
CA GLU A 510 -100.98 -21.28 -10.79
C GLU A 510 -101.94 -21.02 -9.58
N PHE A 511 -102.31 -19.76 -9.42
CA PHE A 511 -103.22 -19.34 -8.36
C PHE A 511 -104.57 -18.87 -8.89
N THR A 512 -105.58 -19.21 -8.21
CA THR A 512 -106.92 -18.70 -8.48
C THR A 512 -106.99 -17.19 -8.18
N PRO A 513 -107.66 -16.35 -8.97
CA PRO A 513 -107.77 -14.92 -8.68
C PRO A 513 -108.36 -14.70 -7.28
N GLY A 514 -107.64 -13.91 -6.43
CA GLY A 514 -108.01 -13.65 -5.02
C GLY A 514 -107.38 -14.52 -4.00
N ALA A 515 -106.60 -15.57 -4.36
CA ALA A 515 -105.83 -16.37 -3.43
C ALA A 515 -104.69 -15.55 -2.75
N LYS A 516 -104.47 -15.84 -1.47
CA LYS A 516 -103.35 -15.20 -0.73
C LYS A 516 -102.07 -15.96 -0.99
N VAL A 517 -101.07 -15.26 -1.45
CA VAL A 517 -99.76 -15.82 -1.72
C VAL A 517 -98.79 -15.27 -0.70
N THR A 518 -97.99 -16.17 -0.10
CA THR A 518 -96.91 -15.81 0.85
C THR A 518 -95.56 -16.02 0.19
N TYR A 519 -94.71 -15.01 0.23
CA TYR A 519 -93.34 -15.12 -0.21
C TYR A 519 -92.41 -15.18 0.97
N THR A 520 -91.47 -16.11 0.95
CA THR A 520 -90.39 -16.18 1.90
C THR A 520 -89.11 -15.63 1.22
N LEU A 521 -88.52 -14.69 1.87
CA LEU A 521 -87.23 -14.11 1.47
C LEU A 521 -86.19 -14.65 2.44
N THR A 522 -85.23 -15.38 1.92
CA THR A 522 -84.04 -15.82 2.70
C THR A 522 -82.83 -15.07 2.21
N LEU A 523 -82.16 -14.38 3.12
CA LEU A 523 -80.89 -13.77 2.91
C LEU A 523 -79.84 -14.70 3.49
N THR A 524 -78.88 -15.13 2.69
CA THR A 524 -77.80 -15.99 3.11
C THR A 524 -76.49 -15.25 2.82
N ASN A 525 -75.64 -15.17 3.85
CA ASN A 525 -74.24 -14.71 3.66
C ASN A 525 -73.43 -15.98 3.38
N ASN A 526 -72.87 -16.13 2.19
CA ASN A 526 -72.05 -17.26 1.79
C ASN A 526 -70.56 -16.87 1.82
N GLY A 527 -70.24 -15.61 2.14
CA GLY A 527 -68.89 -15.11 2.24
C GLY A 527 -68.33 -15.19 3.67
N PRO A 528 -67.04 -15.03 3.84
CA PRO A 528 -66.36 -15.09 5.13
C PRO A 528 -66.52 -13.80 5.95
N GLY A 529 -67.05 -12.72 5.37
CA GLY A 529 -67.31 -11.46 6.06
C GLY A 529 -68.64 -11.43 6.82
N VAL A 530 -68.69 -10.63 7.91
CA VAL A 530 -69.91 -10.37 8.74
C VAL A 530 -70.69 -9.18 8.27
#